data_a035e4ffcbe40986b80bf23ecc385acf
#
_entry.id   a035e4ffcbe40986b80bf23ecc385acf
#
_cell.length_a   1.000
_cell.length_b   1.000
_cell.length_c   1.000
_cell.angle_alpha   90.00
_cell.angle_beta   90.00
_cell.angle_gamma   90.00
#
_symmetry.space_group_name_H-M   'P 1'
#
loop_
_entity.id
_entity.type
_entity.pdbx_description
1 polymer ?
#
loop_
_entity_poly.entity_id
_entity_poly.type
_entity_poly.pdbx_seq_one_letter_code
_entity_poly.pdbx_strand_id
1 'polypeptide(L)'
;MMLSAIVGAINNDSTTISKSTGVEFPKHLTDEVCEYLVLGGGYFCFKGRDGLIKNLKKYVPGDHYLVTIVKKPKYEDSLEQLTALRNYAAHESNQSKRAALTAIGQERVGSAGSWLKLQGRYGSISTRLKELGQEIHDGAPY
;
A
#
# COMPACT_ATOMS: atom_id res chain seq x y z
N MET A 1 5.97 -2.75 7.46
CA MET A 1 5.21 -3.97 7.08
C MET A 1 5.18 -4.20 5.58
N MET A 2 4.47 -3.42 4.78
CA MET A 2 4.43 -3.63 3.31
C MET A 2 5.81 -3.53 2.65
N LEU A 3 6.61 -2.54 3.01
CA LEU A 3 7.99 -2.41 2.55
C LEU A 3 8.81 -3.67 2.88
N SER A 4 8.75 -4.14 4.12
CA SER A 4 9.47 -5.35 4.54
C SER A 4 9.02 -6.60 3.77
N ALA A 5 7.72 -6.71 3.45
CA ALA A 5 7.20 -7.80 2.63
C ALA A 5 7.73 -7.75 1.19
N ILE A 6 7.82 -6.54 0.60
CA ILE A 6 8.40 -6.35 -0.74
C ILE A 6 9.90 -6.68 -0.73
N VAL A 7 10.64 -6.22 0.28
CA VAL A 7 12.07 -6.52 0.45
C VAL A 7 12.29 -8.04 0.54
N GLY A 8 11.52 -8.74 1.37
CA GLY A 8 11.56 -10.20 1.47
C GLY A 8 11.23 -10.90 0.15
N ALA A 9 10.24 -10.41 -0.60
CA ALA A 9 9.89 -10.95 -1.91
C ALA A 9 11.02 -10.80 -2.93
N ILE A 10 11.67 -9.63 -2.98
CA ILE A 10 12.81 -9.37 -3.88
C ILE A 10 14.01 -10.26 -3.49
N ASN A 11 14.30 -10.39 -2.19
CA ASN A 11 15.37 -11.29 -1.71
C ASN A 11 15.13 -12.74 -2.10
N ASN A 12 13.87 -13.18 -2.05
CA ASN A 12 13.48 -14.53 -2.45
C ASN A 12 13.56 -14.73 -3.97
N ASP A 13 13.09 -13.77 -4.76
CA ASP A 13 13.09 -13.80 -6.22
C ASP A 13 13.20 -12.40 -6.84
N SER A 14 14.38 -12.07 -7.37
CA SER A 14 14.67 -10.80 -8.03
C SER A 14 14.32 -10.75 -9.52
N THR A 15 13.75 -11.82 -10.08
CA THR A 15 13.49 -11.92 -11.54
C THR A 15 12.61 -10.80 -12.06
N THR A 16 11.53 -10.46 -11.34
CA THR A 16 10.59 -9.42 -11.77
C THR A 16 11.22 -8.05 -11.77
N ILE A 17 11.98 -7.68 -10.73
CA ILE A 17 12.65 -6.39 -10.67
C ILE A 17 13.78 -6.30 -11.71
N SER A 18 14.49 -7.37 -11.97
CA SER A 18 15.49 -7.43 -13.06
C SER A 18 14.85 -7.14 -14.42
N LYS A 19 13.71 -7.73 -14.72
CA LYS A 19 12.94 -7.45 -15.95
C LYS A 19 12.43 -6.01 -16.00
N SER A 20 11.94 -5.49 -14.88
CA SER A 20 11.37 -4.14 -14.81
C SER A 20 12.43 -3.05 -15.00
N THR A 21 13.64 -3.27 -14.51
CA THR A 21 14.74 -2.30 -14.57
C THR A 21 15.70 -2.51 -15.73
N GLY A 22 15.69 -3.69 -16.36
CA GLY A 22 16.66 -4.09 -17.37
C GLY A 22 18.08 -4.31 -16.80
N VAL A 23 18.20 -4.48 -15.48
CA VAL A 23 19.49 -4.69 -14.78
C VAL A 23 19.52 -6.10 -14.23
N GLU A 24 20.61 -6.83 -14.46
CA GLU A 24 20.88 -8.11 -13.83
C GLU A 24 21.40 -7.90 -12.41
N PHE A 25 20.77 -8.51 -11.43
CA PHE A 25 21.17 -8.46 -10.03
C PHE A 25 21.91 -9.74 -9.63
N PRO A 26 22.86 -9.65 -8.66
CA PRO A 26 23.41 -10.84 -8.02
C PRO A 26 22.32 -11.71 -7.41
N LYS A 27 22.58 -13.00 -7.31
CA LYS A 27 21.63 -13.98 -6.74
C LYS A 27 21.19 -13.62 -5.31
N HIS A 28 22.08 -13.02 -4.54
CA HIS A 28 21.84 -12.60 -3.16
C HIS A 28 22.02 -11.09 -3.05
N LEU A 29 20.94 -10.40 -2.68
CA LEU A 29 20.92 -8.97 -2.37
C LEU A 29 20.79 -8.79 -0.85
N THR A 30 21.36 -7.73 -0.31
CA THR A 30 21.11 -7.35 1.09
C THR A 30 19.76 -6.64 1.20
N ASP A 31 19.19 -6.63 2.41
CA ASP A 31 17.93 -5.95 2.67
C ASP A 31 18.02 -4.45 2.37
N GLU A 32 19.15 -3.81 2.67
CA GLU A 32 19.40 -2.40 2.39
C GLU A 32 19.35 -2.09 0.89
N VAL A 33 19.92 -2.95 0.05
CA VAL A 33 19.87 -2.80 -1.40
C VAL A 33 18.43 -2.97 -1.90
N CYS A 34 17.72 -3.99 -1.42
CA CYS A 34 16.31 -4.21 -1.78
C CYS A 34 15.44 -3.03 -1.35
N GLU A 35 15.64 -2.51 -0.15
CA GLU A 35 14.92 -1.34 0.35
C GLU A 35 15.19 -0.10 -0.52
N TYR A 36 16.45 0.14 -0.88
CA TYR A 36 16.81 1.23 -1.79
C TYR A 36 16.15 1.09 -3.17
N LEU A 37 16.11 -0.13 -3.73
CA LEU A 37 15.43 -0.38 -5.01
C LEU A 37 13.94 -0.05 -4.97
N VAL A 38 13.28 -0.28 -3.84
CA VAL A 38 11.86 0.03 -3.64
C VAL A 38 11.63 1.52 -3.41
N LEU A 39 12.44 2.15 -2.55
CA LEU A 39 12.27 3.54 -2.12
C LEU A 39 12.84 4.54 -3.11
N GLY A 40 13.89 4.18 -3.84
CA GLY A 40 14.60 5.09 -4.74
C GLY A 40 15.18 6.32 -4.02
N GLY A 41 15.53 6.19 -2.73
CA GLY A 41 15.99 7.29 -1.87
C GLY A 41 14.88 8.20 -1.31
N GLY A 42 13.60 7.83 -1.49
CA GLY A 42 12.43 8.55 -0.98
C GLY A 42 11.64 7.76 0.05
N TYR A 43 10.32 7.99 0.08
CA TYR A 43 9.41 7.30 0.98
C TYR A 43 8.55 6.28 0.23
N PHE A 44 8.20 5.18 0.91
CA PHE A 44 7.22 4.24 0.39
C PHE A 44 5.83 4.92 0.37
N CYS A 45 5.31 5.13 -0.82
CA CYS A 45 4.03 5.80 -1.04
C CYS A 45 3.24 5.08 -2.13
N PHE A 46 1.92 5.04 -1.95
CA PHE A 46 0.99 4.51 -2.94
C PHE A 46 -0.31 5.33 -2.95
N LYS A 47 -1.04 5.24 -4.06
CA LYS A 47 -2.32 5.94 -4.26
C LYS A 47 -3.44 4.90 -4.30
N GLY A 48 -4.09 4.69 -3.15
CA GLY A 48 -5.17 3.72 -3.01
C GLY A 48 -4.75 2.27 -3.27
N ARG A 49 -5.73 1.37 -3.36
CA ARG A 49 -5.49 -0.06 -3.62
C ARG A 49 -4.87 -0.30 -4.99
N ASP A 50 -5.41 0.34 -6.03
CA ASP A 50 -4.93 0.14 -7.40
C ASP A 50 -3.51 0.66 -7.59
N GLY A 51 -3.19 1.79 -6.97
CA GLY A 51 -1.83 2.33 -6.94
C GLY A 51 -0.85 1.41 -6.24
N LEU A 52 -1.27 0.79 -5.12
CA LEU A 52 -0.47 -0.20 -4.41
C LEU A 52 -0.23 -1.45 -5.27
N ILE A 53 -1.28 -1.99 -5.90
CA ILE A 53 -1.18 -3.15 -6.80
C ILE A 53 -0.23 -2.85 -7.98
N LYS A 54 -0.38 -1.67 -8.59
CA LYS A 54 0.51 -1.25 -9.69
C LYS A 54 1.97 -1.15 -9.23
N ASN A 55 2.18 -0.67 -8.02
CA ASN A 55 3.52 -0.57 -7.45
C ASN A 55 4.12 -1.96 -7.15
N LEU A 56 3.35 -2.85 -6.53
CA LEU A 56 3.76 -4.23 -6.24
C LEU A 56 4.21 -4.98 -7.50
N LYS A 57 3.49 -4.84 -8.61
CA LYS A 57 3.80 -5.50 -9.89
C LYS A 57 5.13 -5.08 -10.53
N LYS A 58 5.79 -4.05 -10.03
CA LYS A 58 7.17 -3.71 -10.44
C LYS A 58 8.21 -4.64 -9.82
N TYR A 59 7.89 -5.23 -8.69
CA TYR A 59 8.83 -6.01 -7.88
C TYR A 59 8.53 -7.50 -7.85
N VAL A 60 7.26 -7.87 -8.02
CA VAL A 60 6.77 -9.25 -7.93
C VAL A 60 5.84 -9.59 -9.10
N PRO A 61 5.71 -10.89 -9.47
CA PRO A 61 4.76 -11.33 -10.47
C PRO A 61 3.31 -10.96 -10.11
N GLY A 62 2.45 -10.85 -11.13
CA GLY A 62 1.04 -10.46 -10.93
C GLY A 62 0.18 -11.46 -10.15
N ASP A 63 0.62 -12.70 -10.04
CA ASP A 63 0.02 -13.80 -9.28
C ASP A 63 0.67 -14.03 -7.91
N HIS A 64 1.65 -13.19 -7.55
CA HIS A 64 2.33 -13.27 -6.26
C HIS A 64 1.35 -13.07 -5.09
N TYR A 65 1.58 -13.76 -3.96
CA TYR A 65 0.69 -13.72 -2.79
C TYR A 65 0.39 -12.29 -2.29
N LEU A 66 1.37 -11.38 -2.32
CA LEU A 66 1.17 -9.98 -1.94
C LEU A 66 0.12 -9.29 -2.81
N VAL A 67 0.18 -9.49 -4.13
CA VAL A 67 -0.79 -8.92 -5.08
C VAL A 67 -2.16 -9.53 -4.86
N THR A 68 -2.23 -10.85 -4.68
CA THR A 68 -3.47 -11.58 -4.46
C THR A 68 -4.18 -11.13 -3.17
N ILE A 69 -3.43 -10.94 -2.08
CA ILE A 69 -3.99 -10.48 -0.82
C ILE A 69 -4.52 -9.05 -0.94
N VAL A 70 -3.72 -8.12 -1.48
CA VAL A 70 -4.13 -6.70 -1.63
C VAL A 70 -5.34 -6.55 -2.54
N LYS A 71 -5.51 -7.42 -3.53
CA LYS A 71 -6.69 -7.42 -4.43
C LYS A 71 -8.00 -7.81 -3.76
N LYS A 72 -7.98 -8.40 -2.58
CA LYS A 72 -9.23 -8.82 -1.89
C LYS A 72 -10.16 -7.62 -1.71
N PRO A 73 -11.45 -7.73 -2.09
CA PRO A 73 -12.40 -6.61 -2.01
C PRO A 73 -12.54 -6.01 -0.62
N LYS A 74 -12.37 -6.81 0.42
CA LYS A 74 -12.48 -6.36 1.82
C LYS A 74 -11.48 -5.27 2.22
N TYR A 75 -10.40 -5.07 1.48
CA TYR A 75 -9.37 -4.06 1.75
C TYR A 75 -9.50 -2.80 0.91
N GLU A 76 -10.35 -2.80 -0.10
CA GLU A 76 -10.49 -1.69 -1.06
C GLU A 76 -10.83 -0.38 -0.36
N ASP A 77 -11.96 -0.35 0.34
CA ASP A 77 -12.46 0.87 0.99
C ASP A 77 -11.46 1.41 2.02
N SER A 78 -10.85 0.55 2.82
CA SER A 78 -9.92 0.97 3.85
C SER A 78 -8.63 1.56 3.26
N LEU A 79 -8.11 1.02 2.17
CA LEU A 79 -6.93 1.53 1.48
C LEU A 79 -7.22 2.85 0.76
N GLU A 80 -8.39 2.97 0.10
CA GLU A 80 -8.83 4.20 -0.53
C GLU A 80 -9.07 5.32 0.49
N GLN A 81 -9.79 5.02 1.56
CA GLN A 81 -10.07 5.98 2.63
C GLN A 81 -8.79 6.44 3.33
N LEU A 82 -7.89 5.51 3.67
CA LEU A 82 -6.60 5.85 4.27
C LEU A 82 -5.82 6.84 3.42
N THR A 83 -5.71 6.57 2.12
CA THR A 83 -4.96 7.43 1.19
C THR A 83 -5.62 8.80 1.03
N ALA A 84 -6.94 8.82 0.79
CA ALA A 84 -7.67 10.05 0.54
C ALA A 84 -7.73 10.95 1.77
N LEU A 85 -8.00 10.39 2.95
CA LEU A 85 -8.05 11.14 4.21
C LEU A 85 -6.68 11.67 4.62
N ARG A 86 -5.62 10.87 4.44
CA ARG A 86 -4.25 11.33 4.68
C ARG A 86 -3.88 12.53 3.80
N ASN A 87 -4.20 12.43 2.52
CA ASN A 87 -3.90 13.51 1.58
C ASN A 87 -4.72 14.76 1.88
N TYR A 88 -5.99 14.61 2.26
CA TYR A 88 -6.81 15.74 2.69
C TYR A 88 -6.29 16.39 3.97
N ALA A 89 -5.89 15.60 4.96
CA ALA A 89 -5.28 16.12 6.19
C ALA A 89 -3.96 16.86 5.94
N ALA A 90 -3.16 16.40 4.98
CA ALA A 90 -1.85 17.00 4.68
C ALA A 90 -1.92 18.26 3.81
N HIS A 91 -2.86 18.34 2.88
CA HIS A 91 -2.88 19.38 1.85
C HIS A 91 -4.06 20.33 1.92
N GLU A 92 -5.17 19.92 2.52
CA GLU A 92 -6.43 20.71 2.67
C GLU A 92 -6.91 21.43 1.38
N SER A 93 -6.51 20.92 0.20
CA SER A 93 -6.90 21.47 -1.09
C SER A 93 -8.31 21.03 -1.50
N ASN A 94 -8.94 21.80 -2.40
CA ASN A 94 -10.22 21.39 -2.96
C ASN A 94 -10.16 20.04 -3.66
N GLN A 95 -9.04 19.71 -4.31
CA GLN A 95 -8.84 18.43 -4.97
C GLN A 95 -8.75 17.29 -3.95
N SER A 96 -7.97 17.43 -2.90
CA SER A 96 -7.86 16.42 -1.85
C SER A 96 -9.17 16.24 -1.07
N LYS A 97 -9.91 17.33 -0.85
CA LYS A 97 -11.25 17.27 -0.26
C LYS A 97 -12.24 16.48 -1.10
N ARG A 98 -12.28 16.72 -2.41
CA ARG A 98 -13.15 15.97 -3.35
C ARG A 98 -12.80 14.48 -3.35
N ALA A 99 -11.51 14.14 -3.39
CA ALA A 99 -11.06 12.76 -3.32
C ALA A 99 -11.47 12.08 -1.99
N ALA A 100 -11.36 12.81 -0.87
CA ALA A 100 -11.81 12.32 0.43
C ALA A 100 -13.32 12.06 0.45
N LEU A 101 -14.14 13.02 -0.04
CA LEU A 101 -15.59 12.88 -0.11
C LEU A 101 -16.00 11.66 -0.94
N THR A 102 -15.34 11.43 -2.07
CA THR A 102 -15.58 10.24 -2.91
C THR A 102 -15.24 8.96 -2.15
N ALA A 103 -14.07 8.90 -1.49
CA ALA A 103 -13.62 7.71 -0.78
C ALA A 103 -14.49 7.35 0.44
N ILE A 104 -15.06 8.36 1.12
CA ILE A 104 -15.93 8.14 2.28
C ILE A 104 -17.42 8.04 1.92
N GLY A 105 -17.79 8.28 0.66
CA GLY A 105 -19.17 8.21 0.19
C GLY A 105 -20.09 9.29 0.79
N GLN A 106 -19.58 10.50 1.04
CA GLN A 106 -20.32 11.60 1.64
C GLN A 106 -20.24 12.88 0.80
N GLU A 107 -21.24 13.75 0.93
CA GLU A 107 -21.27 15.04 0.25
C GLU A 107 -20.53 16.15 0.99
N ARG A 108 -20.33 15.99 2.30
CA ARG A 108 -19.67 16.98 3.17
C ARG A 108 -18.72 16.32 4.15
N VAL A 109 -17.61 16.98 4.39
CA VAL A 109 -16.65 16.63 5.43
C VAL A 109 -16.01 17.92 5.98
N GLY A 110 -15.92 18.04 7.30
CA GLY A 110 -15.23 19.16 7.95
C GLY A 110 -13.71 18.96 7.86
N SER A 111 -13.21 17.90 8.51
CA SER A 111 -11.81 17.51 8.45
C SER A 111 -11.67 15.99 8.45
N ALA A 112 -10.51 15.47 8.03
CA ALA A 112 -10.23 14.04 8.11
C ALA A 112 -10.34 13.52 9.56
N GLY A 113 -9.80 14.27 10.52
CA GLY A 113 -9.87 13.92 11.93
C GLY A 113 -11.29 13.90 12.50
N SER A 114 -12.14 14.86 12.12
CA SER A 114 -13.53 14.90 12.58
C SER A 114 -14.33 13.71 12.05
N TRP A 115 -14.10 13.31 10.81
CA TRP A 115 -14.75 12.14 10.22
C TRP A 115 -14.32 10.83 10.91
N LEU A 116 -13.01 10.67 11.18
CA LEU A 116 -12.44 9.48 11.81
C LEU A 116 -12.92 9.26 13.25
N LYS A 117 -13.20 10.35 14.00
CA LYS A 117 -13.67 10.28 15.38
C LYS A 117 -15.08 9.73 15.54
N LEU A 118 -15.88 9.73 14.48
CA LEU A 118 -17.28 9.33 14.55
C LEU A 118 -17.48 7.84 14.28
N GLN A 119 -18.44 7.22 15.00
CA GLN A 119 -18.99 5.89 14.72
C GLN A 119 -17.96 4.75 14.61
N GLY A 120 -16.85 4.82 15.33
CA GLY A 120 -15.81 3.78 15.29
C GLY A 120 -15.08 3.63 13.96
N ARG A 121 -15.15 4.64 13.08
CA ARG A 121 -14.55 4.62 11.73
C ARG A 121 -13.05 4.40 11.76
N TYR A 122 -12.35 5.06 12.67
CA TYR A 122 -10.92 4.82 12.90
C TYR A 122 -10.65 3.36 13.28
N GLY A 123 -11.45 2.81 14.19
CA GLY A 123 -11.34 1.41 14.62
C GLY A 123 -11.56 0.44 13.46
N SER A 124 -12.56 0.69 12.61
CA SER A 124 -12.86 -0.15 11.45
C SER A 124 -11.71 -0.16 10.44
N ILE A 125 -11.17 1.00 10.08
CA ILE A 125 -10.02 1.10 9.17
C ILE A 125 -8.80 0.43 9.79
N SER A 126 -8.51 0.73 11.06
CA SER A 126 -7.37 0.15 11.78
C SER A 126 -7.43 -1.37 11.87
N THR A 127 -8.60 -1.93 12.17
CA THR A 127 -8.82 -3.38 12.22
C THR A 127 -8.57 -4.01 10.85
N ARG A 128 -9.10 -3.41 9.79
CA ARG A 128 -8.92 -3.92 8.43
C ARG A 128 -7.46 -3.88 7.96
N LEU A 129 -6.71 -2.83 8.34
CA LEU A 129 -5.28 -2.74 8.04
C LEU A 129 -4.45 -3.75 8.84
N LYS A 130 -4.85 -4.03 10.10
CA LYS A 130 -4.22 -5.11 10.90
C LYS A 130 -4.47 -6.49 10.30
N GLU A 131 -5.70 -6.76 9.83
CA GLU A 131 -6.01 -8.00 9.11
C GLU A 131 -5.17 -8.15 7.84
N LEU A 132 -5.04 -7.08 7.05
CA LEU A 132 -4.16 -7.07 5.87
C LEU A 132 -2.72 -7.42 6.25
N GLY A 133 -2.20 -6.81 7.29
CA GLY A 133 -0.86 -7.11 7.81
C GLY A 133 -0.69 -8.55 8.25
N GLN A 134 -1.68 -9.09 8.93
CA GLN A 134 -1.66 -10.48 9.40
C GLN A 134 -1.70 -11.45 8.21
N GLU A 135 -2.57 -11.22 7.22
CA GLU A 135 -2.63 -12.07 6.03
C GLU A 135 -1.31 -12.04 5.24
N ILE A 136 -0.66 -10.87 5.15
CA ILE A 136 0.65 -10.76 4.50
C ILE A 136 1.71 -11.56 5.26
N HIS A 137 1.72 -11.47 6.59
CA HIS A 137 2.64 -12.21 7.44
C HIS A 137 2.42 -13.72 7.32
N ASP A 138 1.19 -14.17 7.43
CA ASP A 138 0.82 -15.59 7.42
C ASP A 138 0.95 -16.23 6.02
N GLY A 139 0.77 -15.44 4.97
CA GLY A 139 0.88 -15.87 3.58
C GLY A 139 2.31 -15.92 3.04
N ALA A 140 3.28 -15.38 3.76
CA ALA A 140 4.68 -15.39 3.31
C ALA A 140 5.22 -16.82 3.21
N PRO A 141 5.69 -17.26 2.02
CA PRO A 141 6.20 -18.63 1.82
C PRO A 141 7.66 -18.82 2.26
N TYR A 142 8.29 -17.78 2.79
CA TYR A 142 9.70 -17.72 3.15
C TYR A 142 9.95 -16.89 4.41
#